data_00647b256ef3089da5de53b7dd6f0a74
#
_entry.id   00647b256ef3089da5de53b7dd6f0a74
#
_cell.length_a   1.000
_cell.length_b   1.000
_cell.length_c   1.000
_cell.angle_alpha   90.00
_cell.angle_beta   90.00
_cell.angle_gamma   90.00
#
_symmetry.space_group_name_H-M   'P 1'
#
loop_
_entity.id
_entity.type
_entity.pdbx_description
1 polymer ?
#
loop_
_entity_poly.entity_id
_entity_poly.type
_entity_poly.pdbx_seq_one_letter_code
_entity_poly.pdbx_strand_id
1 'polypeptide(L)'
;MKKLFLFLFSISAVGSVSAQQIDTPRPSPLSTVTQKVGLTEFTITYSRPSAKGRKVFGDVVAFDKLWRTGANMATILKSSDEFSVAGTKIPAGEYSLFCIPGSTEWTVILNKTAKLSGTNGYKESEDAIRFKAKPVAITPAVETFSIGFNNLRDNAANIELSWENTRVSFEVQVEYDARVMKQIDDVMAGPTAGSYNSAASYYFNNGKDLNKALEYVNKALEKGGEKYWILSLKAQIQAGLNDFKGAVETANKAKTMAQADEDDAYTKMNTDRINEWTPKIQPAKKGKK
;
A
#
# COMPACT_ATOMS: atom_id res chain seq x y z
N MET A 1 -50.12 78.66 -3.94
CA MET A 1 -49.04 78.24 -4.88
C MET A 1 -48.17 77.22 -4.14
N LYS A 2 -48.39 75.93 -4.37
CA LYS A 2 -47.63 74.88 -3.75
C LYS A 2 -46.55 74.43 -4.74
N LYS A 3 -45.24 74.60 -4.41
CA LYS A 3 -44.10 74.11 -5.22
C LYS A 3 -43.84 72.67 -4.87
N LEU A 4 -44.04 71.81 -5.85
CA LEU A 4 -43.73 70.39 -5.75
C LEU A 4 -42.22 70.17 -6.12
N PHE A 5 -41.40 69.77 -5.16
CA PHE A 5 -39.99 69.39 -5.39
C PHE A 5 -39.93 67.91 -5.78
N LEU A 6 -39.55 67.59 -7.01
CA LEU A 6 -39.31 66.27 -7.51
C LEU A 6 -37.84 65.90 -7.19
N PHE A 7 -37.67 64.95 -6.27
CA PHE A 7 -36.35 64.40 -5.97
C PHE A 7 -36.09 63.22 -6.93
N LEU A 8 -35.19 63.39 -7.91
CA LEU A 8 -34.73 62.32 -8.75
C LEU A 8 -33.70 61.45 -7.93
N PHE A 9 -34.10 60.25 -7.61
CA PHE A 9 -33.18 59.22 -6.98
C PHE A 9 -32.46 58.48 -8.10
N SER A 10 -31.19 58.87 -8.38
CA SER A 10 -30.33 58.13 -9.31
C SER A 10 -29.86 56.84 -8.65
N ILE A 11 -30.44 55.71 -9.04
CA ILE A 11 -29.95 54.39 -8.66
C ILE A 11 -28.71 54.08 -9.52
N SER A 12 -27.50 54.25 -8.93
CA SER A 12 -26.25 53.76 -9.53
C SER A 12 -26.21 52.23 -9.37
N ALA A 13 -26.49 51.49 -10.44
CA ALA A 13 -26.25 50.06 -10.51
C ALA A 13 -24.74 49.80 -10.51
N VAL A 14 -24.19 49.46 -9.33
CA VAL A 14 -22.84 48.97 -9.23
C VAL A 14 -22.84 47.54 -9.77
N GLY A 15 -22.55 47.38 -11.06
CA GLY A 15 -22.32 46.09 -11.67
C GLY A 15 -21.09 45.44 -11.04
N SER A 16 -21.29 44.34 -10.31
CA SER A 16 -20.16 43.47 -9.84
C SER A 16 -19.45 42.90 -11.06
N VAL A 17 -18.30 43.44 -11.41
CA VAL A 17 -17.42 42.87 -12.41
C VAL A 17 -16.82 41.61 -11.78
N SER A 18 -17.42 40.46 -12.07
CA SER A 18 -16.81 39.16 -11.76
C SER A 18 -15.59 39.01 -12.67
N ALA A 19 -14.40 39.18 -12.12
CA ALA A 19 -13.17 38.93 -12.85
C ALA A 19 -13.11 37.44 -13.22
N GLN A 20 -13.41 37.14 -14.48
CA GLN A 20 -13.25 35.76 -14.99
C GLN A 20 -11.76 35.43 -15.00
N GLN A 21 -11.35 34.51 -14.12
CA GLN A 21 -9.99 34.04 -14.08
C GLN A 21 -9.80 33.03 -15.22
N ILE A 22 -8.83 33.32 -16.11
CA ILE A 22 -8.48 32.40 -17.19
C ILE A 22 -7.74 31.20 -16.56
N ASP A 23 -8.30 30.02 -16.73
CA ASP A 23 -7.66 28.78 -16.30
C ASP A 23 -6.62 28.36 -17.36
N THR A 24 -5.36 28.26 -16.94
CA THR A 24 -4.26 27.91 -17.83
C THR A 24 -3.53 26.65 -17.31
N PRO A 25 -3.01 25.80 -18.20
CA PRO A 25 -2.24 24.63 -17.80
C PRO A 25 -1.04 25.01 -16.92
N ARG A 26 -0.91 24.35 -15.77
CA ARG A 26 0.20 24.61 -14.84
C ARG A 26 1.48 23.94 -15.35
N PRO A 27 2.64 24.63 -15.31
CA PRO A 27 3.94 24.06 -15.72
C PRO A 27 4.37 22.84 -14.90
N SER A 28 3.86 22.69 -13.69
CA SER A 28 4.07 21.55 -12.80
C SER A 28 2.69 21.09 -12.30
N PRO A 29 2.01 20.22 -13.05
CA PRO A 29 0.67 19.78 -12.71
C PRO A 29 0.67 18.98 -11.40
N LEU A 30 -0.46 19.06 -10.68
CA LEU A 30 -0.71 18.28 -9.47
C LEU A 30 -0.97 16.82 -9.84
N SER A 31 -0.46 15.90 -9.03
CA SER A 31 -0.71 14.46 -9.12
C SER A 31 -1.05 13.92 -7.73
N THR A 32 -1.91 12.91 -7.70
CA THR A 32 -2.19 12.14 -6.49
C THR A 32 -2.02 10.66 -6.82
N VAL A 33 -1.27 9.97 -5.98
CA VAL A 33 -1.07 8.52 -6.06
C VAL A 33 -1.56 7.92 -4.76
N THR A 34 -2.43 6.93 -4.85
CA THR A 34 -2.96 6.18 -3.71
C THR A 34 -2.55 4.72 -3.81
N GLN A 35 -2.10 4.14 -2.70
CA GLN A 35 -1.71 2.74 -2.60
C GLN A 35 -2.14 2.16 -1.26
N LYS A 36 -2.75 0.99 -1.31
CA LYS A 36 -3.03 0.19 -0.11
C LYS A 36 -1.86 -0.75 0.16
N VAL A 37 -1.33 -0.70 1.39
CA VAL A 37 -0.27 -1.58 1.90
C VAL A 37 -0.83 -2.30 3.12
N GLY A 38 -0.92 -3.61 3.09
CA GLY A 38 -1.70 -4.34 4.09
C GLY A 38 -3.15 -3.84 4.15
N LEU A 39 -3.56 -3.35 5.30
CA LEU A 39 -4.87 -2.73 5.51
C LEU A 39 -4.84 -1.19 5.55
N THR A 40 -3.67 -0.59 5.41
CA THR A 40 -3.44 0.86 5.48
C THR A 40 -3.44 1.48 4.10
N GLU A 41 -4.13 2.60 3.92
CA GLU A 41 -4.11 3.39 2.70
C GLU A 41 -3.14 4.56 2.82
N PHE A 42 -2.22 4.64 1.87
CA PHE A 42 -1.32 5.78 1.68
C PHE A 42 -1.77 6.61 0.49
N THR A 43 -1.72 7.93 0.63
CA THR A 43 -1.96 8.87 -0.46
C THR A 43 -0.82 9.88 -0.50
N ILE A 44 -0.23 10.08 -1.69
CA ILE A 44 0.80 11.10 -1.92
C ILE A 44 0.26 12.11 -2.92
N THR A 45 0.19 13.38 -2.50
CA THR A 45 -0.23 14.51 -3.35
C THR A 45 0.94 15.44 -3.56
N TYR A 46 1.34 15.68 -4.82
CA TYR A 46 2.53 16.43 -5.16
C TYR A 46 2.45 17.07 -6.54
N SER A 47 3.21 18.15 -6.77
CA SER A 47 3.32 18.77 -8.10
C SER A 47 4.52 18.22 -8.84
N ARG A 48 4.37 17.99 -10.15
CA ARG A 48 5.30 17.28 -11.02
C ARG A 48 6.04 18.23 -11.97
N PRO A 49 7.19 18.80 -11.59
CA PRO A 49 8.03 19.56 -12.51
C PRO A 49 8.74 18.66 -13.52
N SER A 50 9.00 19.17 -14.73
CA SER A 50 9.81 18.53 -15.77
C SER A 50 11.21 19.11 -15.82
N ALA A 51 12.18 18.29 -16.18
CA ALA A 51 13.61 18.69 -16.28
C ALA A 51 13.83 19.69 -17.42
N LYS A 52 13.18 19.50 -18.56
CA LYS A 52 13.28 20.38 -19.75
C LYS A 52 14.73 20.61 -20.15
N GLY A 53 15.53 19.54 -20.21
CA GLY A 53 16.94 19.59 -20.58
C GLY A 53 17.88 20.23 -19.54
N ARG A 54 17.37 20.59 -18.34
CA ARG A 54 18.18 21.16 -17.27
C ARG A 54 18.78 20.04 -16.42
N LYS A 55 19.95 20.28 -15.86
CA LYS A 55 20.48 19.47 -14.75
C LYS A 55 19.61 19.70 -13.52
N VAL A 56 19.06 18.63 -12.93
CA VAL A 56 18.14 18.78 -11.81
C VAL A 56 18.87 18.91 -10.49
N PHE A 57 19.55 17.86 -10.04
CA PHE A 57 20.20 17.88 -8.73
C PHE A 57 21.57 18.55 -8.78
N GLY A 58 21.76 19.55 -7.92
CA GLY A 58 22.91 20.43 -7.89
C GLY A 58 22.72 21.76 -8.66
N ASP A 59 21.60 21.89 -9.42
CA ASP A 59 21.23 23.11 -10.16
C ASP A 59 19.80 23.55 -9.85
N VAL A 60 18.75 22.92 -10.49
CA VAL A 60 17.33 23.26 -10.23
C VAL A 60 16.97 22.98 -8.77
N VAL A 61 17.45 21.90 -8.21
CA VAL A 61 17.37 21.53 -6.79
C VAL A 61 18.78 21.54 -6.22
N ALA A 62 19.10 22.56 -5.44
CA ALA A 62 20.44 22.71 -4.86
C ALA A 62 20.74 21.58 -3.85
N PHE A 63 21.98 21.10 -3.85
CA PHE A 63 22.45 20.19 -2.81
C PHE A 63 22.49 20.87 -1.43
N ASP A 64 22.31 20.08 -0.39
CA ASP A 64 22.36 20.47 1.01
C ASP A 64 21.35 21.57 1.39
N LYS A 65 20.29 21.72 0.59
CA LYS A 65 19.18 22.65 0.86
C LYS A 65 17.86 21.91 0.99
N LEU A 66 17.01 22.41 1.88
CA LEU A 66 15.66 21.89 2.07
C LEU A 66 14.85 22.05 0.78
N TRP A 67 14.29 20.95 0.31
CA TRP A 67 13.44 20.89 -0.89
C TRP A 67 12.08 20.33 -0.54
N ARG A 68 11.03 20.96 -1.08
CA ARG A 68 9.60 20.58 -0.90
C ARG A 68 9.21 19.27 -1.59
N THR A 69 10.16 18.52 -2.13
CA THR A 69 9.99 17.24 -2.83
C THR A 69 8.96 17.32 -3.96
N GLY A 70 9.15 18.31 -4.83
CA GLY A 70 8.26 18.65 -5.95
C GLY A 70 8.31 20.13 -6.27
N ALA A 71 7.16 20.69 -6.65
CA ALA A 71 7.00 22.11 -6.98
C ALA A 71 5.72 22.69 -6.32
N ASN A 72 5.54 23.99 -6.34
CA ASN A 72 4.41 24.71 -5.76
C ASN A 72 4.29 24.48 -4.24
N MET A 73 3.20 23.82 -3.80
CA MET A 73 3.02 23.39 -2.41
C MET A 73 3.99 22.26 -2.04
N ALA A 74 4.26 22.09 -0.76
CA ALA A 74 5.00 20.93 -0.27
C ALA A 74 4.24 19.63 -0.61
N THR A 75 4.98 18.58 -0.93
CA THR A 75 4.40 17.25 -1.13
C THR A 75 3.80 16.75 0.18
N ILE A 76 2.62 16.15 0.10
CA ILE A 76 1.89 15.61 1.26
C ILE A 76 1.88 14.09 1.15
N LEU A 77 2.34 13.41 2.21
CA LEU A 77 2.11 12.01 2.47
C LEU A 77 1.02 11.88 3.52
N LYS A 78 -0.06 11.17 3.20
CA LYS A 78 -1.14 10.82 4.12
C LYS A 78 -1.15 9.32 4.35
N SER A 79 -1.38 8.90 5.59
CA SER A 79 -1.62 7.51 5.97
C SER A 79 -2.91 7.38 6.77
N SER A 80 -3.72 6.37 6.46
CA SER A 80 -4.97 6.08 7.18
C SER A 80 -4.74 5.50 8.58
N ASP A 81 -3.58 4.88 8.81
CA ASP A 81 -3.24 4.19 10.06
C ASP A 81 -1.78 4.50 10.45
N GLU A 82 -1.37 4.10 11.68
CA GLU A 82 0.03 4.12 12.09
C GLU A 82 0.88 3.28 11.14
N PHE A 83 2.06 3.77 10.80
CA PHE A 83 3.05 3.08 9.99
C PHE A 83 4.45 3.28 10.54
N SER A 84 5.40 2.49 10.07
CA SER A 84 6.81 2.63 10.42
C SER A 84 7.63 3.04 9.20
N VAL A 85 8.62 3.91 9.41
CA VAL A 85 9.64 4.26 8.42
C VAL A 85 10.98 4.39 9.12
N ALA A 86 12.05 3.83 8.55
CA ALA A 86 13.38 3.79 9.16
C ALA A 86 13.35 3.32 10.64
N GLY A 87 12.50 2.34 10.97
CA GLY A 87 12.36 1.77 12.32
C GLY A 87 11.58 2.63 13.32
N THR A 88 11.06 3.80 12.91
CA THR A 88 10.28 4.69 13.78
C THR A 88 8.80 4.62 13.45
N LYS A 89 7.95 4.48 14.46
CA LYS A 89 6.49 4.51 14.34
C LYS A 89 6.00 5.94 14.15
N ILE A 90 5.17 6.13 13.14
CA ILE A 90 4.57 7.40 12.75
C ILE A 90 3.05 7.26 12.85
N PRO A 91 2.36 8.11 13.62
CA PRO A 91 0.91 8.05 13.72
C PRO A 91 0.19 8.23 12.37
N ALA A 92 -1.06 7.76 12.28
CA ALA A 92 -1.94 8.12 11.17
C ALA A 92 -2.05 9.64 11.01
N GLY A 93 -2.09 10.14 9.79
CA GLY A 93 -2.21 11.57 9.55
C GLY A 93 -1.64 12.04 8.23
N GLU A 94 -1.55 13.36 8.09
CA GLU A 94 -0.96 14.05 6.93
C GLU A 94 0.37 14.67 7.33
N TYR A 95 1.40 14.46 6.52
CA TYR A 95 2.76 14.95 6.74
C TYR A 95 3.27 15.64 5.48
N SER A 96 3.93 16.78 5.63
CA SER A 96 4.72 17.33 4.53
C SER A 96 5.98 16.49 4.35
N LEU A 97 6.21 16.01 3.13
CA LEU A 97 7.41 15.29 2.73
C LEU A 97 8.43 16.28 2.18
N PHE A 98 9.55 16.43 2.89
CA PHE A 98 10.69 17.20 2.45
C PHE A 98 11.89 16.30 2.22
N CYS A 99 12.82 16.78 1.39
CA CYS A 99 14.14 16.19 1.23
C CYS A 99 15.22 17.25 1.33
N ILE A 100 16.40 16.86 1.79
CA ILE A 100 17.65 17.61 1.63
C ILE A 100 18.54 16.73 0.76
N PRO A 101 18.59 16.95 -0.57
CA PRO A 101 19.43 16.18 -1.47
C PRO A 101 20.91 16.43 -1.17
N GLY A 102 21.69 15.38 -1.08
CA GLY A 102 23.14 15.40 -1.10
C GLY A 102 23.67 14.61 -2.29
N SER A 103 24.92 14.75 -2.63
CA SER A 103 25.52 14.06 -3.77
C SER A 103 25.61 12.53 -3.59
N THR A 104 25.76 12.07 -2.36
CA THR A 104 25.92 10.64 -2.01
C THR A 104 24.82 10.11 -1.10
N GLU A 105 24.11 10.99 -0.40
CA GLU A 105 23.09 10.63 0.56
C GLU A 105 22.06 11.77 0.70
N TRP A 106 20.79 11.42 0.74
CA TRP A 106 19.71 12.36 0.99
C TRP A 106 19.21 12.25 2.44
N THR A 107 18.74 13.38 2.98
CA THR A 107 17.89 13.34 4.18
C THR A 107 16.45 13.45 3.75
N VAL A 108 15.62 12.45 4.12
CA VAL A 108 14.17 12.45 3.92
C VAL A 108 13.51 12.84 5.25
N ILE A 109 12.48 13.67 5.17
CA ILE A 109 11.84 14.29 6.33
C ILE A 109 10.33 14.17 6.19
N LEU A 110 9.66 13.68 7.24
CA LEU A 110 8.22 13.81 7.42
C LEU A 110 7.95 14.87 8.49
N ASN A 111 7.32 15.96 8.10
CA ASN A 111 7.03 17.07 9.00
C ASN A 111 5.54 17.14 9.32
N LYS A 112 5.18 17.34 10.58
CA LYS A 112 3.80 17.35 11.09
C LYS A 112 2.98 18.53 10.56
N THR A 113 3.63 19.62 10.13
CA THR A 113 2.93 20.76 9.53
C THR A 113 2.61 20.43 8.07
N ALA A 114 1.39 20.00 7.81
CA ALA A 114 0.91 19.75 6.45
C ALA A 114 0.55 21.06 5.71
N LYS A 115 0.51 20.99 4.36
CA LYS A 115 0.00 22.08 3.49
C LYS A 115 0.84 23.36 3.48
N LEU A 116 2.14 23.24 3.68
CA LEU A 116 3.06 24.36 3.59
C LEU A 116 3.21 24.88 2.15
N SER A 117 3.31 26.22 1.99
CA SER A 117 3.60 26.86 0.72
C SER A 117 5.11 26.74 0.42
N GLY A 118 5.48 25.70 -0.29
CA GLY A 118 6.88 25.39 -0.54
C GLY A 118 7.62 24.97 0.73
N THR A 119 8.71 25.66 1.07
CA THR A 119 9.46 25.48 2.31
C THR A 119 9.15 26.56 3.35
N ASN A 120 8.24 27.50 3.01
CA ASN A 120 7.87 28.57 3.91
C ASN A 120 7.13 28.03 5.13
N GLY A 121 7.53 28.46 6.30
CA GLY A 121 6.94 28.01 7.57
C GLY A 121 7.45 26.64 8.05
N TYR A 122 8.38 26.02 7.35
CA TYR A 122 9.03 24.81 7.83
C TYR A 122 9.74 25.06 9.17
N LYS A 123 9.53 24.16 10.12
CA LYS A 123 10.22 24.14 11.42
C LYS A 123 10.74 22.74 11.67
N GLU A 124 12.02 22.62 11.95
CA GLU A 124 12.66 21.34 12.26
C GLU A 124 12.08 20.70 13.53
N SER A 125 11.63 21.50 14.49
CA SER A 125 10.96 21.02 15.71
C SER A 125 9.65 20.30 15.45
N GLU A 126 9.04 20.46 14.28
CA GLU A 126 7.83 19.79 13.84
C GLU A 126 8.13 18.52 13.03
N ASP A 127 9.37 18.11 12.89
CA ASP A 127 9.70 16.85 12.20
C ASP A 127 9.20 15.66 13.02
N ALA A 128 8.40 14.82 12.41
CA ALA A 128 8.02 13.53 12.97
C ALA A 128 9.20 12.55 12.90
N ILE A 129 9.96 12.64 11.80
CA ILE A 129 11.18 11.86 11.59
C ILE A 129 12.07 12.51 10.52
N ARG A 130 13.38 12.30 10.68
CA ARG A 130 14.43 12.53 9.68
C ARG A 130 15.26 11.26 9.54
N PHE A 131 15.50 10.82 8.32
CA PHE A 131 16.32 9.64 8.08
C PHE A 131 17.10 9.76 6.78
N LYS A 132 18.09 8.89 6.61
CA LYS A 132 18.97 8.89 5.46
C LYS A 132 18.51 7.89 4.40
N ALA A 133 18.61 8.29 3.12
CA ALA A 133 18.33 7.44 1.98
C ALA A 133 19.40 7.68 0.90
N LYS A 134 19.88 6.61 0.29
CA LYS A 134 20.92 6.69 -0.75
C LYS A 134 20.29 6.90 -2.12
N PRO A 135 20.72 7.92 -2.88
CA PRO A 135 20.33 8.04 -4.27
C PRO A 135 21.01 6.95 -5.11
N VAL A 136 20.30 6.45 -6.11
CA VAL A 136 20.80 5.53 -7.12
C VAL A 136 20.64 6.14 -8.50
N ALA A 137 21.62 5.92 -9.37
CA ALA A 137 21.51 6.31 -10.76
C ALA A 137 20.53 5.40 -11.51
N ILE A 138 19.70 5.98 -12.37
CA ILE A 138 18.72 5.26 -13.18
C ILE A 138 18.85 5.58 -14.67
N THR A 139 18.51 4.61 -15.51
CA THR A 139 18.43 4.73 -16.96
C THR A 139 17.19 3.95 -17.41
N PRO A 140 16.36 4.51 -18.31
CA PRO A 140 16.44 5.85 -18.91
C PRO A 140 16.14 6.98 -17.90
N ALA A 141 16.53 8.21 -18.26
CA ALA A 141 16.24 9.39 -17.46
C ALA A 141 14.73 9.65 -17.37
N VAL A 142 14.28 10.08 -16.18
CA VAL A 142 12.88 10.43 -15.91
C VAL A 142 12.68 11.93 -16.11
N GLU A 143 12.05 12.33 -17.19
CA GLU A 143 11.86 13.74 -17.57
C GLU A 143 11.00 14.51 -16.56
N THR A 144 9.88 13.92 -16.13
CA THR A 144 8.95 14.55 -15.21
C THR A 144 9.03 13.91 -13.83
N PHE A 145 9.31 14.69 -12.79
CA PHE A 145 9.38 14.21 -11.41
C PHE A 145 8.20 13.30 -11.07
N SER A 146 8.50 12.14 -10.51
CA SER A 146 7.50 11.15 -10.14
C SER A 146 7.74 10.59 -8.75
N ILE A 147 6.64 10.37 -8.03
CA ILE A 147 6.61 9.60 -6.78
C ILE A 147 5.64 8.45 -6.99
N GLY A 148 6.05 7.25 -6.56
CA GLY A 148 5.22 6.04 -6.68
C GLY A 148 5.51 5.05 -5.57
N PHE A 149 4.68 4.01 -5.51
CA PHE A 149 4.84 2.87 -4.62
C PHE A 149 5.31 1.67 -5.43
N ASN A 150 6.39 1.04 -5.00
CA ASN A 150 6.98 -0.13 -5.63
C ASN A 150 7.35 -1.18 -4.58
N ASN A 151 7.78 -2.36 -5.03
CA ASN A 151 8.21 -3.45 -4.16
C ASN A 151 7.17 -3.74 -3.06
N LEU A 152 5.91 -3.91 -3.50
CA LEU A 152 4.78 -4.17 -2.61
C LEU A 152 4.91 -5.56 -1.97
N ARG A 153 4.70 -5.61 -0.67
CA ARG A 153 4.64 -6.82 0.16
C ARG A 153 3.38 -6.75 1.03
N ASP A 154 3.08 -7.83 1.74
CA ASP A 154 1.86 -7.90 2.56
C ASP A 154 1.75 -6.75 3.58
N ASN A 155 2.88 -6.35 4.17
CA ASN A 155 2.94 -5.33 5.21
C ASN A 155 3.92 -4.19 4.91
N ALA A 156 4.45 -4.08 3.70
CA ALA A 156 5.43 -3.06 3.36
C ALA A 156 5.37 -2.65 1.88
N ALA A 157 5.85 -1.45 1.60
CA ALA A 157 6.08 -0.95 0.26
C ALA A 157 7.28 0.01 0.26
N ASN A 158 7.87 0.21 -0.89
CA ASN A 158 8.84 1.27 -1.09
C ASN A 158 8.16 2.49 -1.70
N ILE A 159 8.36 3.67 -1.11
CA ILE A 159 8.08 4.95 -1.74
C ILE A 159 9.32 5.33 -2.54
N GLU A 160 9.16 5.58 -3.84
CA GLU A 160 10.24 5.92 -4.76
C GLU A 160 10.03 7.31 -5.35
N LEU A 161 11.07 8.13 -5.27
CA LEU A 161 11.16 9.46 -5.86
C LEU A 161 12.12 9.37 -7.05
N SER A 162 11.66 9.70 -8.25
CA SER A 162 12.48 9.58 -9.46
C SER A 162 12.44 10.87 -10.28
N TRP A 163 13.61 11.41 -10.63
CA TRP A 163 13.74 12.56 -11.51
C TRP A 163 15.12 12.57 -12.18
N GLU A 164 15.15 12.93 -13.47
CA GLU A 164 16.37 12.86 -14.28
C GLU A 164 16.99 11.44 -14.19
N ASN A 165 18.25 11.33 -13.87
CA ASN A 165 18.96 10.06 -13.71
C ASN A 165 19.04 9.60 -12.24
N THR A 166 18.20 10.12 -11.35
CA THR A 166 18.28 9.86 -9.91
C THR A 166 16.99 9.26 -9.38
N ARG A 167 17.12 8.19 -8.61
CA ARG A 167 16.05 7.62 -7.80
C ARG A 167 16.46 7.57 -6.33
N VAL A 168 15.56 7.94 -5.45
CA VAL A 168 15.67 7.70 -4.00
C VAL A 168 14.49 6.85 -3.58
N SER A 169 14.74 5.82 -2.78
CA SER A 169 13.72 4.88 -2.32
C SER A 169 13.84 4.69 -0.81
N PHE A 170 12.70 4.59 -0.13
CA PHE A 170 12.63 4.24 1.28
C PHE A 170 11.40 3.39 1.56
N GLU A 171 11.53 2.49 2.53
CA GLU A 171 10.47 1.56 2.90
C GLU A 171 9.51 2.16 3.92
N VAL A 172 8.21 1.92 3.74
CA VAL A 172 7.17 2.08 4.74
C VAL A 172 6.62 0.72 5.10
N GLN A 173 6.37 0.49 6.41
CA GLN A 173 5.84 -0.76 6.93
C GLN A 173 4.57 -0.49 7.75
N VAL A 174 3.65 -1.43 7.75
CA VAL A 174 2.38 -1.36 8.48
C VAL A 174 2.16 -2.60 9.32
N GLU A 175 1.47 -2.42 10.44
CA GLU A 175 1.02 -3.52 11.30
C GLU A 175 -0.48 -3.72 11.14
N TYR A 176 -0.90 -4.94 10.81
CA TYR A 176 -2.33 -5.23 10.63
C TYR A 176 -2.79 -6.51 11.35
N ASP A 177 -1.85 -7.28 11.91
CA ASP A 177 -2.17 -8.58 12.50
C ASP A 177 -3.23 -8.51 13.61
N ALA A 178 -3.06 -7.60 14.58
CA ALA A 178 -4.02 -7.44 15.67
C ALA A 178 -5.41 -7.07 15.17
N ARG A 179 -5.51 -6.25 14.11
CA ARG A 179 -6.79 -5.87 13.49
C ARG A 179 -7.45 -7.05 12.80
N VAL A 180 -6.67 -7.87 12.08
CA VAL A 180 -7.20 -9.09 11.43
C VAL A 180 -7.64 -10.10 12.47
N MET A 181 -6.84 -10.33 13.53
CA MET A 181 -7.21 -11.25 14.59
C MET A 181 -8.52 -10.85 15.27
N LYS A 182 -8.67 -9.55 15.57
CA LYS A 182 -9.93 -9.04 16.12
C LYS A 182 -11.12 -9.25 15.17
N GLN A 183 -10.95 -9.02 13.86
CA GLN A 183 -12.00 -9.28 12.87
C GLN A 183 -12.37 -10.76 12.80
N ILE A 184 -11.38 -11.66 12.93
CA ILE A 184 -11.64 -13.10 13.00
C ILE A 184 -12.51 -13.41 14.21
N ASP A 185 -12.16 -12.92 15.39
CA ASP A 185 -12.92 -13.15 16.63
C ASP A 185 -14.35 -12.61 16.50
N ASP A 186 -14.54 -11.38 16.02
CA ASP A 186 -15.86 -10.75 15.83
C ASP A 186 -16.75 -11.57 14.85
N VAL A 187 -16.18 -12.05 13.74
CA VAL A 187 -16.90 -12.80 12.72
C VAL A 187 -17.22 -14.24 13.19
N MET A 188 -16.38 -14.82 14.07
CA MET A 188 -16.56 -16.18 14.55
C MET A 188 -17.78 -16.35 15.51
N ALA A 189 -18.42 -15.26 15.91
CA ALA A 189 -19.68 -15.31 16.66
C ALA A 189 -20.84 -15.91 15.84
N GLY A 190 -20.83 -15.77 14.48
CA GLY A 190 -21.84 -16.34 13.57
C GLY A 190 -21.27 -16.66 12.17
N PRO A 191 -20.27 -17.56 12.07
CA PRO A 191 -19.46 -17.66 10.87
C PRO A 191 -20.16 -18.41 9.73
N THR A 192 -19.92 -17.91 8.50
CA THR A 192 -20.23 -18.62 7.26
C THR A 192 -19.09 -19.56 6.85
N ALA A 193 -19.31 -20.41 5.85
CA ALA A 193 -18.23 -21.21 5.25
C ALA A 193 -17.07 -20.32 4.74
N GLY A 194 -17.41 -19.18 4.12
CA GLY A 194 -16.42 -18.20 3.65
C GLY A 194 -15.60 -17.60 4.78
N SER A 195 -16.24 -17.27 5.92
CA SER A 195 -15.54 -16.76 7.11
C SER A 195 -14.52 -17.76 7.64
N TYR A 196 -14.91 -19.04 7.75
CA TYR A 196 -14.00 -20.09 8.18
C TYR A 196 -12.83 -20.30 7.21
N ASN A 197 -13.11 -20.31 5.88
CA ASN A 197 -12.05 -20.46 4.87
C ASN A 197 -11.06 -19.28 4.92
N SER A 198 -11.54 -18.05 5.06
CA SER A 198 -10.67 -16.86 5.17
C SER A 198 -9.80 -16.90 6.43
N ALA A 199 -10.38 -17.31 7.57
CA ALA A 199 -9.61 -17.48 8.80
C ALA A 199 -8.55 -18.58 8.67
N ALA A 200 -8.89 -19.75 8.10
CA ALA A 200 -7.96 -20.84 7.86
C ALA A 200 -6.78 -20.39 6.99
N SER A 201 -7.09 -19.67 5.89
CA SER A 201 -6.10 -19.11 4.98
C SER A 201 -5.16 -18.13 5.68
N TYR A 202 -5.70 -17.24 6.51
CA TYR A 202 -4.90 -16.28 7.25
C TYR A 202 -3.95 -16.96 8.25
N TYR A 203 -4.45 -17.93 9.02
CA TYR A 203 -3.61 -18.69 9.95
C TYR A 203 -2.48 -19.42 9.24
N PHE A 204 -2.78 -20.06 8.12
CA PHE A 204 -1.79 -20.79 7.33
C PHE A 204 -0.73 -19.85 6.73
N ASN A 205 -1.15 -18.83 6.00
CA ASN A 205 -0.24 -17.94 5.26
C ASN A 205 0.66 -17.09 6.18
N ASN A 206 0.23 -16.83 7.41
CA ASN A 206 0.99 -16.03 8.38
C ASN A 206 1.69 -16.87 9.44
N GLY A 207 1.88 -18.18 9.21
CA GLY A 207 2.63 -19.08 10.09
C GLY A 207 2.05 -19.19 11.51
N LYS A 208 0.73 -19.02 11.66
CA LYS A 208 0.05 -19.16 12.95
C LYS A 208 -0.27 -20.64 13.27
N ASP A 209 -1.05 -20.89 14.30
CA ASP A 209 -1.42 -22.25 14.71
C ASP A 209 -2.08 -23.06 13.57
N LEU A 210 -1.35 -24.04 13.04
CA LEU A 210 -1.81 -24.91 11.95
C LEU A 210 -2.94 -25.86 12.38
N ASN A 211 -3.04 -26.24 13.66
CA ASN A 211 -4.16 -27.04 14.14
C ASN A 211 -5.45 -26.22 14.11
N LYS A 212 -5.36 -24.94 14.48
CA LYS A 212 -6.47 -24.01 14.38
C LYS A 212 -6.86 -23.74 12.92
N ALA A 213 -5.89 -23.61 12.03
CA ALA A 213 -6.15 -23.52 10.59
C ALA A 213 -6.87 -24.77 10.07
N LEU A 214 -6.47 -25.99 10.51
CA LEU A 214 -7.11 -27.24 10.13
C LEU A 214 -8.55 -27.33 10.67
N GLU A 215 -8.77 -26.91 11.92
CA GLU A 215 -10.14 -26.82 12.49
C GLU A 215 -11.03 -25.92 11.62
N TYR A 216 -10.56 -24.72 11.27
CA TYR A 216 -11.33 -23.77 10.49
C TYR A 216 -11.60 -24.25 9.06
N VAL A 217 -10.61 -24.83 8.36
CA VAL A 217 -10.84 -25.33 7.00
C VAL A 217 -11.81 -26.52 6.97
N ASN A 218 -11.82 -27.37 8.01
CA ASN A 218 -12.80 -28.45 8.14
C ASN A 218 -14.22 -27.89 8.34
N LYS A 219 -14.39 -26.87 9.20
CA LYS A 219 -15.70 -26.20 9.37
C LYS A 219 -16.16 -25.48 8.11
N ALA A 220 -15.23 -24.95 7.29
CA ALA A 220 -15.56 -24.38 6.00
C ALA A 220 -16.15 -25.42 5.04
N LEU A 221 -15.55 -26.62 4.98
CA LEU A 221 -16.05 -27.74 4.17
C LEU A 221 -17.40 -28.28 4.68
N GLU A 222 -17.56 -28.39 6.01
CA GLU A 222 -18.82 -28.82 6.64
C GLU A 222 -19.98 -27.89 6.30
N LYS A 223 -19.79 -26.56 6.41
CA LYS A 223 -20.85 -25.57 6.18
C LYS A 223 -21.10 -25.23 4.71
N GLY A 224 -20.10 -25.27 3.87
CA GLY A 224 -20.16 -24.81 2.47
C GLY A 224 -20.10 -25.91 1.42
N GLY A 225 -19.96 -27.15 1.88
CA GLY A 225 -19.71 -28.29 1.00
C GLY A 225 -18.28 -28.30 0.45
N GLU A 226 -17.98 -29.37 -0.26
CA GLU A 226 -16.64 -29.54 -0.81
C GLU A 226 -16.42 -28.65 -2.03
N LYS A 227 -15.37 -27.84 -1.95
CA LYS A 227 -14.88 -26.98 -3.03
C LYS A 227 -13.40 -27.24 -3.22
N TYR A 228 -12.94 -27.41 -4.47
CA TYR A 228 -11.54 -27.78 -4.75
C TYR A 228 -10.54 -26.76 -4.20
N TRP A 229 -10.86 -25.47 -4.18
CA TRP A 229 -9.97 -24.44 -3.60
C TRP A 229 -9.86 -24.54 -2.07
N ILE A 230 -10.94 -24.93 -1.35
CA ILE A 230 -10.91 -25.17 0.10
C ILE A 230 -10.15 -26.47 0.41
N LEU A 231 -10.36 -27.52 -0.38
CA LEU A 231 -9.61 -28.78 -0.26
C LEU A 231 -8.12 -28.55 -0.54
N SER A 232 -7.77 -27.73 -1.54
CA SER A 232 -6.38 -27.37 -1.84
C SER A 232 -5.70 -26.66 -0.68
N LEU A 233 -6.40 -25.77 0.03
CA LEU A 233 -5.90 -25.14 1.27
C LEU A 233 -5.74 -26.19 2.40
N LYS A 234 -6.74 -27.05 2.59
CA LYS A 234 -6.66 -28.12 3.59
C LYS A 234 -5.43 -29.02 3.38
N ALA A 235 -5.18 -29.42 2.13
CA ALA A 235 -4.02 -30.23 1.80
C ALA A 235 -2.69 -29.55 2.18
N GLN A 236 -2.58 -28.25 1.96
CA GLN A 236 -1.39 -27.47 2.36
C GLN A 236 -1.22 -27.42 3.88
N ILE A 237 -2.30 -27.21 4.62
CA ILE A 237 -2.30 -27.18 6.09
C ILE A 237 -1.87 -28.55 6.63
N GLN A 238 -2.41 -29.67 6.06
CA GLN A 238 -2.03 -31.01 6.43
C GLN A 238 -0.53 -31.30 6.17
N ALA A 239 -0.01 -30.87 5.02
CA ALA A 239 1.43 -30.97 4.71
C ALA A 239 2.27 -30.16 5.71
N GLY A 240 1.84 -28.97 6.09
CA GLY A 240 2.48 -28.16 7.12
C GLY A 240 2.50 -28.83 8.51
N LEU A 241 1.52 -29.66 8.80
CA LEU A 241 1.45 -30.50 9.99
C LEU A 241 2.21 -31.83 9.85
N ASN A 242 2.92 -32.05 8.74
CA ASN A 242 3.62 -33.28 8.37
C ASN A 242 2.68 -34.49 8.12
N ASP A 243 1.38 -34.25 7.98
CA ASP A 243 0.42 -35.28 7.52
C ASP A 243 0.47 -35.37 5.99
N PHE A 244 1.59 -35.85 5.45
CA PHE A 244 1.80 -35.96 3.99
C PHE A 244 0.83 -36.96 3.34
N LYS A 245 0.41 -38.00 4.06
CA LYS A 245 -0.56 -38.96 3.55
C LYS A 245 -1.93 -38.29 3.34
N GLY A 246 -2.47 -37.63 4.37
CA GLY A 246 -3.73 -36.91 4.28
C GLY A 246 -3.66 -35.75 3.29
N ALA A 247 -2.51 -35.05 3.21
CA ALA A 247 -2.30 -33.99 2.25
C ALA A 247 -2.40 -34.47 0.79
N VAL A 248 -1.75 -35.60 0.46
CA VAL A 248 -1.82 -36.20 -0.89
C VAL A 248 -3.22 -36.68 -1.22
N GLU A 249 -3.92 -37.33 -0.29
CA GLU A 249 -5.29 -37.76 -0.47
C GLU A 249 -6.23 -36.59 -0.75
N THR A 250 -6.11 -35.52 0.05
CA THR A 250 -6.92 -34.30 -0.09
C THR A 250 -6.60 -33.53 -1.37
N ALA A 251 -5.32 -33.45 -1.75
CA ALA A 251 -4.89 -32.79 -2.98
C ALA A 251 -5.35 -33.52 -4.24
N ASN A 252 -5.37 -34.88 -4.23
CA ASN A 252 -5.92 -35.67 -5.33
C ASN A 252 -7.42 -35.38 -5.53
N LYS A 253 -8.19 -35.28 -4.44
CA LYS A 253 -9.60 -34.91 -4.50
C LYS A 253 -9.79 -33.51 -5.06
N ALA A 254 -9.03 -32.53 -4.58
CA ALA A 254 -9.05 -31.17 -5.10
C ALA A 254 -8.71 -31.11 -6.59
N LYS A 255 -7.68 -31.84 -7.02
CA LYS A 255 -7.28 -31.94 -8.43
C LYS A 255 -8.41 -32.49 -9.31
N THR A 256 -9.02 -33.61 -8.90
CA THR A 256 -10.12 -34.24 -9.68
C THR A 256 -11.29 -33.27 -9.84
N MET A 257 -11.65 -32.54 -8.78
CA MET A 257 -12.73 -31.55 -8.84
C MET A 257 -12.36 -30.35 -9.71
N ALA A 258 -11.13 -29.85 -9.62
CA ALA A 258 -10.65 -28.76 -10.47
C ALA A 258 -10.63 -29.15 -11.97
N GLN A 259 -10.28 -30.41 -12.26
CA GLN A 259 -10.34 -30.96 -13.64
C GLN A 259 -11.77 -31.03 -14.18
N ALA A 260 -12.74 -31.40 -13.33
CA ALA A 260 -14.15 -31.42 -13.71
C ALA A 260 -14.72 -30.01 -13.98
N ASP A 261 -14.19 -28.99 -13.30
CA ASP A 261 -14.55 -27.59 -13.45
C ASP A 261 -13.65 -26.85 -14.50
N GLU A 262 -12.79 -27.58 -15.22
CA GLU A 262 -11.85 -27.06 -16.24
C GLU A 262 -10.88 -25.97 -15.71
N ASP A 263 -10.55 -26.02 -14.40
CA ASP A 263 -9.58 -25.13 -13.78
C ASP A 263 -8.16 -25.70 -13.87
N ASP A 264 -7.47 -25.37 -14.94
CA ASP A 264 -6.09 -25.82 -15.22
C ASP A 264 -5.09 -25.33 -14.16
N ALA A 265 -5.30 -24.14 -13.58
CA ALA A 265 -4.42 -23.56 -12.59
C ALA A 265 -4.41 -24.39 -11.30
N TYR A 266 -5.59 -24.70 -10.75
CA TYR A 266 -5.70 -25.56 -9.59
C TYR A 266 -5.35 -27.01 -9.88
N THR A 267 -5.64 -27.52 -11.07
CA THR A 267 -5.23 -28.85 -11.52
C THR A 267 -3.70 -28.98 -11.49
N LYS A 268 -3.00 -28.05 -12.11
CA LYS A 268 -1.52 -28.03 -12.11
C LYS A 268 -0.96 -27.89 -10.71
N MET A 269 -1.45 -26.92 -9.94
CA MET A 269 -0.97 -26.64 -8.57
C MET A 269 -1.09 -27.86 -7.65
N ASN A 270 -2.22 -28.57 -7.67
CA ASN A 270 -2.37 -29.76 -6.85
C ASN A 270 -1.53 -30.93 -7.39
N THR A 271 -1.33 -31.06 -8.70
CA THR A 271 -0.42 -32.05 -9.28
C THR A 271 1.01 -31.85 -8.79
N ASP A 272 1.52 -30.63 -8.84
CA ASP A 272 2.88 -30.30 -8.40
C ASP A 272 3.07 -30.63 -6.91
N ARG A 273 2.09 -30.32 -6.06
CA ARG A 273 2.10 -30.63 -4.63
C ARG A 273 2.05 -32.13 -4.33
N ILE A 274 1.23 -32.88 -5.05
CA ILE A 274 1.17 -34.34 -4.93
C ILE A 274 2.55 -34.93 -5.22
N ASN A 275 3.21 -34.49 -6.29
CA ASN A 275 4.55 -34.94 -6.66
C ASN A 275 5.61 -34.58 -5.58
N GLU A 276 5.50 -33.41 -4.98
CA GLU A 276 6.38 -32.96 -3.90
C GLU A 276 6.19 -33.77 -2.61
N TRP A 277 4.94 -34.07 -2.24
CA TRP A 277 4.63 -34.66 -0.93
C TRP A 277 4.62 -36.17 -0.92
N THR A 278 4.36 -36.85 -2.04
CA THR A 278 4.34 -38.31 -2.12
C THR A 278 5.64 -38.96 -1.63
N PRO A 279 6.84 -38.46 -1.99
CA PRO A 279 8.10 -39.04 -1.46
C PRO A 279 8.31 -38.86 0.05
N LYS A 280 7.56 -37.93 0.67
CA LYS A 280 7.66 -37.64 2.11
C LYS A 280 6.72 -38.52 2.96
N ILE A 281 5.89 -39.36 2.34
CA ILE A 281 5.05 -40.31 3.06
C ILE A 281 5.92 -41.43 3.67
N GLN A 282 6.02 -41.42 5.00
CA GLN A 282 6.77 -42.47 5.71
C GLN A 282 6.00 -43.80 5.64
N PRO A 283 6.67 -44.94 5.36
CA PRO A 283 6.04 -46.27 5.46
C PRO A 283 5.58 -46.49 6.90
N ALA A 284 4.39 -47.02 7.08
CA ALA A 284 3.87 -47.39 8.40
C ALA A 284 4.90 -48.25 9.15
N LYS A 285 5.30 -47.84 10.37
CA LYS A 285 6.18 -48.65 11.22
C LYS A 285 5.50 -49.99 11.39
N LYS A 286 6.04 -51.06 10.78
CA LYS A 286 5.60 -52.43 11.05
C LYS A 286 5.78 -52.67 12.55
N GLY A 287 4.64 -52.79 13.27
CA GLY A 287 4.63 -53.16 14.67
C GLY A 287 5.43 -54.46 14.83
N LYS A 288 6.47 -54.44 15.66
CA LYS A 288 7.11 -55.65 16.12
C LYS A 288 6.05 -56.45 16.91
N LYS A 289 5.70 -57.60 16.37
CA LYS A 289 4.95 -58.63 17.11
C LYS A 289 5.85 -59.20 18.21
#